data_5b0a0619677d53fe8296751cba3f7922
#
_entry.id   5b0a0619677d53fe8296751cba3f7922
#
_cell.length_a   1.000
_cell.length_b   1.000
_cell.length_c   1.000
_cell.angle_alpha   90.00
_cell.angle_beta   90.00
_cell.angle_gamma   90.00
#
_symmetry.space_group_name_H-M   'P 1'
#
loop_
_entity.id
_entity.type
_entity.pdbx_description
1 polymer ?
#
loop_
_entity_poly.entity_id
_entity_poly.type
_entity_poly.pdbx_seq_one_letter_code
_entity_poly.pdbx_strand_id
1 'polypeptide(L)'
;MKRIIATLLVAIMLVPTASLTAGEGMWIPLLMKKLNYKDMRKAGLKLSVKDMYSVNHGSLKDAIVSLNGGSCTAEIISSKGLLLTNHHCGFDAIRSHSTVEDNYLEDGFWAMNMSEELPNPGMFVSFLIRMEDVTKEINKVLTDDMSESERSKAASAASKALIEEATKDTDYRADVETFYHGNEFYLFVYQRYTDIRMVGAPPSSIGKFGGDTDNWMWPRHTGDFSMFRVYADKKNQPADYSADNVPLKPKHHLPVSLKGVEDGDFAMVWGYPGSTDRYLSS
;
A
#
# COMPACT_ATOMS: atom_id res chain seq x y z
N MET A 1 52.48 -24.61 -12.21
CA MET A 1 51.74 -24.00 -11.10
C MET A 1 51.38 -22.55 -11.37
N LYS A 2 52.30 -21.60 -11.54
CA LYS A 2 51.96 -20.16 -11.76
C LYS A 2 51.01 -19.88 -12.95
N ARG A 3 51.14 -20.60 -14.08
CA ARG A 3 50.24 -20.46 -15.23
C ARG A 3 48.84 -20.98 -14.96
N ILE A 4 48.69 -22.06 -14.20
CA ILE A 4 47.39 -22.63 -13.82
C ILE A 4 46.65 -21.67 -12.87
N ILE A 5 47.37 -21.08 -11.93
CA ILE A 5 46.82 -20.09 -10.99
C ILE A 5 46.37 -18.83 -11.74
N ALA A 6 47.15 -18.34 -12.70
CA ALA A 6 46.76 -17.19 -13.52
C ALA A 6 45.54 -17.49 -14.38
N THR A 7 45.41 -18.67 -14.95
CA THR A 7 44.23 -19.08 -15.74
C THR A 7 42.98 -19.21 -14.87
N LEU A 8 43.12 -19.73 -13.65
CA LEU A 8 42.02 -19.80 -12.67
C LEU A 8 41.56 -18.41 -12.21
N LEU A 9 42.50 -17.48 -11.97
CA LEU A 9 42.18 -16.11 -11.60
C LEU A 9 41.47 -15.36 -12.74
N VAL A 10 41.87 -15.56 -14.00
CA VAL A 10 41.20 -14.98 -15.16
C VAL A 10 39.80 -15.59 -15.36
N ALA A 11 39.63 -16.89 -15.13
CA ALA A 11 38.31 -17.55 -15.20
C ALA A 11 37.33 -17.06 -14.13
N ILE A 12 37.82 -16.72 -12.92
CA ILE A 12 37.01 -16.13 -11.85
C ILE A 12 36.58 -14.71 -12.19
N MET A 13 37.41 -13.94 -12.91
CA MET A 13 37.03 -12.58 -13.37
C MET A 13 36.01 -12.59 -14.53
N LEU A 14 35.86 -13.73 -15.23
CA LEU A 14 34.90 -13.90 -16.32
C LEU A 14 33.56 -14.51 -15.89
N VAL A 15 33.35 -14.74 -14.59
CA VAL A 15 32.01 -15.07 -14.08
C VAL A 15 31.15 -13.83 -14.27
N PRO A 16 30.12 -13.87 -15.15
CA PRO A 16 29.23 -12.72 -15.30
C PRO A 16 28.60 -12.48 -13.93
N THR A 17 28.90 -11.36 -13.31
CA THR A 17 28.10 -10.86 -12.22
C THR A 17 26.69 -10.71 -12.77
N ALA A 18 25.79 -11.61 -12.38
CA ALA A 18 24.38 -11.42 -12.69
C ALA A 18 23.99 -10.06 -12.11
N SER A 19 23.86 -9.07 -12.99
CA SER A 19 23.31 -7.80 -12.60
C SER A 19 21.89 -8.08 -12.12
N LEU A 20 21.70 -8.05 -10.81
CA LEU A 20 20.37 -8.01 -10.22
C LEU A 20 19.75 -6.67 -10.66
N THR A 21 19.15 -6.65 -11.84
CA THR A 21 18.37 -5.51 -12.28
C THR A 21 17.07 -5.54 -11.45
N ALA A 22 17.02 -4.70 -10.43
CA ALA A 22 15.76 -4.40 -9.80
C ALA A 22 14.79 -3.89 -10.88
N GLY A 23 13.62 -4.50 -10.99
CA GLY A 23 12.60 -4.02 -11.90
C GLY A 23 12.14 -2.63 -11.44
N GLU A 24 12.44 -1.62 -12.24
CA GLU A 24 12.08 -0.24 -11.92
C GLU A 24 10.65 0.10 -12.36
N GLY A 25 10.04 1.07 -11.69
CA GLY A 25 8.75 1.68 -12.01
C GLY A 25 7.61 1.24 -11.11
N MET A 26 6.50 1.97 -11.20
CA MET A 26 5.24 1.61 -10.55
C MET A 26 4.42 0.73 -11.49
N TRP A 27 4.11 -0.47 -11.04
CA TRP A 27 3.37 -1.44 -11.84
C TRP A 27 1.91 -1.48 -11.42
N ILE A 28 1.01 -1.19 -12.37
CA ILE A 28 -0.43 -1.19 -12.12
C ILE A 28 -0.91 -2.64 -12.02
N PRO A 29 -1.54 -3.07 -10.91
CA PRO A 29 -1.98 -4.46 -10.72
C PRO A 29 -2.89 -4.97 -11.84
N LEU A 30 -3.77 -4.13 -12.38
CA LEU A 30 -4.65 -4.46 -13.50
C LEU A 30 -3.86 -4.88 -14.76
N LEU A 31 -2.73 -4.24 -15.02
CA LEU A 31 -1.90 -4.48 -16.22
C LEU A 31 -0.80 -5.53 -16.00
N MET A 32 -0.59 -5.99 -14.79
CA MET A 32 0.53 -6.86 -14.40
C MET A 32 0.64 -8.10 -15.29
N LYS A 33 -0.48 -8.75 -15.60
CA LYS A 33 -0.50 -9.94 -16.47
C LYS A 33 0.11 -9.66 -17.85
N LYS A 34 -0.15 -8.48 -18.40
CA LYS A 34 0.27 -8.09 -19.76
C LYS A 34 1.72 -7.60 -19.78
N LEU A 35 2.13 -6.83 -18.76
CA LEU A 35 3.38 -6.08 -18.78
C LEU A 35 4.51 -6.76 -18.00
N ASN A 36 4.26 -7.21 -16.76
CA ASN A 36 5.34 -7.51 -15.82
C ASN A 36 5.41 -8.95 -15.34
N TYR A 37 4.31 -9.71 -15.42
CA TYR A 37 4.21 -11.04 -14.80
C TYR A 37 5.28 -12.03 -15.25
N LYS A 38 5.65 -12.01 -16.53
CA LYS A 38 6.68 -12.91 -17.08
C LYS A 38 8.05 -12.67 -16.40
N ASP A 39 8.40 -11.42 -16.22
CA ASP A 39 9.69 -11.06 -15.62
C ASP A 39 9.68 -11.28 -14.11
N MET A 40 8.56 -11.00 -13.43
CA MET A 40 8.37 -11.36 -12.02
C MET A 40 8.52 -12.87 -11.80
N ARG A 41 7.96 -13.70 -12.70
CA ARG A 41 8.13 -15.16 -12.64
C ARG A 41 9.58 -15.60 -12.81
N LYS A 42 10.33 -14.98 -13.71
CA LYS A 42 11.77 -15.24 -13.88
C LYS A 42 12.57 -14.85 -12.65
N ALA A 43 12.16 -13.77 -11.96
CA ALA A 43 12.77 -13.31 -10.72
C ALA A 43 12.39 -14.14 -9.49
N GLY A 44 11.53 -15.17 -9.65
CA GLY A 44 11.20 -16.11 -8.56
C GLY A 44 9.78 -15.98 -7.98
N LEU A 45 8.92 -15.08 -8.51
CA LEU A 45 7.54 -14.97 -8.06
C LEU A 45 6.80 -16.30 -8.22
N LYS A 46 6.18 -16.78 -7.15
CA LYS A 46 5.39 -18.03 -7.13
C LYS A 46 3.89 -17.80 -7.23
N LEU A 47 3.40 -16.59 -6.89
CA LEU A 47 1.98 -16.25 -6.93
C LEU A 47 1.45 -16.18 -8.38
N SER A 48 0.18 -16.53 -8.55
CA SER A 48 -0.52 -16.29 -9.81
C SER A 48 -1.00 -14.83 -9.91
N VAL A 49 -1.37 -14.39 -11.12
CA VAL A 49 -1.98 -13.06 -11.29
C VAL A 49 -3.27 -12.93 -10.47
N LYS A 50 -4.05 -14.01 -10.34
CA LYS A 50 -5.30 -14.02 -9.55
C LYS A 50 -5.05 -13.89 -8.05
N ASP A 51 -3.94 -14.45 -7.55
CA ASP A 51 -3.54 -14.31 -6.15
C ASP A 51 -3.15 -12.86 -5.83
N MET A 52 -2.62 -12.14 -6.81
CA MET A 52 -2.20 -10.75 -6.66
C MET A 52 -3.36 -9.76 -6.85
N TYR A 53 -4.14 -9.92 -7.92
CA TYR A 53 -5.27 -9.05 -8.23
C TYR A 53 -6.46 -9.85 -8.76
N SER A 54 -7.58 -9.79 -8.04
CA SER A 54 -8.86 -10.36 -8.46
C SER A 54 -10.01 -9.49 -7.94
N VAL A 55 -11.05 -9.29 -8.76
CA VAL A 55 -12.29 -8.64 -8.33
C VAL A 55 -13.22 -9.64 -7.64
N ASN A 56 -13.22 -10.89 -8.13
CA ASN A 56 -14.19 -11.91 -7.73
C ASN A 56 -13.71 -12.80 -6.57
N HIS A 57 -12.40 -12.85 -6.30
CA HIS A 57 -11.81 -13.69 -5.26
C HIS A 57 -10.91 -12.85 -4.35
N GLY A 58 -10.69 -13.33 -3.13
CA GLY A 58 -9.70 -12.73 -2.24
C GLY A 58 -8.30 -12.80 -2.86
N SER A 59 -7.56 -11.70 -2.83
CA SER A 59 -6.23 -11.54 -3.44
C SER A 59 -5.40 -10.55 -2.63
N LEU A 60 -4.12 -10.37 -2.95
CA LEU A 60 -3.24 -9.43 -2.25
C LEU A 60 -3.84 -8.02 -2.16
N LYS A 61 -4.54 -7.56 -3.22
CA LYS A 61 -5.20 -6.24 -3.19
C LYS A 61 -6.20 -6.08 -2.04
N ASP A 62 -6.79 -7.16 -1.57
CA ASP A 62 -7.79 -7.14 -0.49
C ASP A 62 -7.15 -7.15 0.91
N ALA A 63 -5.84 -7.36 0.97
CA ALA A 63 -5.06 -7.28 2.21
C ALA A 63 -4.27 -5.97 2.33
N ILE A 64 -4.06 -5.25 1.24
CA ILE A 64 -3.32 -3.98 1.22
C ILE A 64 -4.31 -2.84 1.12
N VAL A 65 -4.29 -1.94 2.09
CA VAL A 65 -5.26 -0.84 2.19
C VAL A 65 -4.59 0.53 2.14
N SER A 66 -5.33 1.49 1.57
CA SER A 66 -4.97 2.90 1.62
C SER A 66 -5.39 3.47 2.97
N LEU A 67 -4.44 4.02 3.72
CA LEU A 67 -4.68 4.68 5.00
C LEU A 67 -4.84 6.18 4.77
N ASN A 68 -5.91 6.77 5.33
CA ASN A 68 -6.20 8.20 5.28
C ASN A 68 -6.08 8.82 3.86
N GLY A 69 -6.62 8.12 2.84
CA GLY A 69 -6.64 8.62 1.47
C GLY A 69 -5.30 8.56 0.75
N GLY A 70 -4.43 7.61 1.08
CA GLY A 70 -3.14 7.40 0.41
C GLY A 70 -1.97 8.08 1.10
N SER A 71 -2.19 8.72 2.26
CA SER A 71 -1.06 9.26 3.06
C SER A 71 -0.08 8.18 3.49
N CYS A 72 -0.59 6.97 3.72
CA CYS A 72 0.18 5.76 4.02
C CYS A 72 -0.47 4.52 3.42
N THR A 73 0.30 3.46 3.36
CA THR A 73 -0.17 2.10 3.11
C THR A 73 -0.23 1.34 4.43
N ALA A 74 -1.20 0.44 4.53
CA ALA A 74 -1.26 -0.52 5.61
C ALA A 74 -1.66 -1.90 5.09
N GLU A 75 -1.39 -2.95 5.86
CA GLU A 75 -1.71 -4.31 5.51
C GLU A 75 -2.54 -5.02 6.58
N ILE A 76 -3.51 -5.79 6.14
CA ILE A 76 -4.31 -6.64 7.00
C ILE A 76 -3.57 -7.96 7.23
N ILE A 77 -3.24 -8.26 8.47
CA ILE A 77 -2.40 -9.40 8.87
C ILE A 77 -3.15 -10.47 9.68
N SER A 78 -4.46 -10.34 9.84
CA SER A 78 -5.27 -11.36 10.51
C SER A 78 -6.68 -11.47 9.96
N SER A 79 -7.31 -12.61 10.22
CA SER A 79 -8.74 -12.85 9.91
C SER A 79 -9.72 -12.02 10.74
N LYS A 80 -9.21 -11.22 11.69
CA LYS A 80 -9.98 -10.32 12.55
C LYS A 80 -9.57 -8.85 12.33
N GLY A 81 -9.25 -8.46 11.10
CA GLY A 81 -9.01 -7.08 10.71
C GLY A 81 -7.83 -6.39 11.39
N LEU A 82 -6.87 -7.15 11.97
CA LEU A 82 -5.65 -6.55 12.51
C LEU A 82 -4.84 -5.97 11.37
N LEU A 83 -4.46 -4.70 11.52
CA LEU A 83 -3.81 -3.90 10.51
C LEU A 83 -2.44 -3.49 11.03
N LEU A 84 -1.42 -3.61 10.19
CA LEU A 84 -0.05 -3.18 10.44
C LEU A 84 0.29 -2.02 9.50
N THR A 85 0.97 -1.00 10.03
CA THR A 85 1.52 0.12 9.26
C THR A 85 2.76 0.67 9.95
N ASN A 86 3.37 1.70 9.40
CA ASN A 86 4.54 2.34 10.02
C ASN A 86 4.16 3.09 11.32
N HIS A 87 5.12 3.24 12.23
CA HIS A 87 4.96 4.07 13.44
C HIS A 87 4.68 5.53 13.07
N HIS A 88 5.43 6.08 12.11
CA HIS A 88 5.22 7.45 11.67
C HIS A 88 3.84 7.67 11.02
N CYS A 89 3.23 6.65 10.42
CA CYS A 89 1.86 6.70 9.90
C CYS A 89 0.82 6.71 11.03
N GLY A 90 1.12 6.06 12.15
CA GLY A 90 0.29 6.04 13.35
C GLY A 90 0.57 7.17 14.34
N PHE A 91 1.56 8.02 14.08
CA PHE A 91 2.08 9.00 15.05
C PHE A 91 1.00 9.92 15.61
N ASP A 92 0.14 10.47 14.75
CA ASP A 92 -0.95 11.36 15.20
C ASP A 92 -1.98 10.63 16.07
N ALA A 93 -2.26 9.37 15.76
CA ALA A 93 -3.14 8.54 16.60
C ALA A 93 -2.50 8.29 17.99
N ILE A 94 -1.23 7.88 18.03
CA ILE A 94 -0.49 7.66 19.28
C ILE A 94 -0.47 8.94 20.09
N ARG A 95 -0.14 10.06 19.47
CA ARG A 95 -0.09 11.38 20.12
C ARG A 95 -1.45 11.80 20.67
N SER A 96 -2.55 11.57 19.94
CA SER A 96 -3.89 11.99 20.38
C SER A 96 -4.38 11.25 21.61
N HIS A 97 -3.86 10.05 21.85
CA HIS A 97 -4.15 9.26 23.05
C HIS A 97 -3.13 9.44 24.17
N SER A 98 -2.01 10.12 23.92
CA SER A 98 -1.01 10.39 24.95
C SER A 98 -1.45 11.54 25.87
N THR A 99 -1.25 11.34 27.16
CA THR A 99 -1.40 12.37 28.20
C THR A 99 -0.09 12.59 28.95
N VAL A 100 -0.08 13.44 29.96
CA VAL A 100 1.09 13.61 30.83
C VAL A 100 1.30 12.38 31.71
N GLU A 101 0.21 11.73 32.12
CA GLU A 101 0.20 10.54 32.98
C GLU A 101 0.47 9.25 32.18
N ASP A 102 -0.07 9.17 30.96
CA ASP A 102 0.06 8.02 30.05
C ASP A 102 0.69 8.47 28.74
N ASN A 103 2.02 8.58 28.70
CA ASN A 103 2.74 9.08 27.53
C ASN A 103 3.06 7.95 26.55
N TYR A 104 2.08 7.57 25.73
CA TYR A 104 2.23 6.47 24.75
C TYR A 104 3.31 6.72 23.69
N LEU A 105 3.73 7.98 23.48
CA LEU A 105 4.87 8.27 22.61
C LEU A 105 6.20 7.83 23.22
N GLU A 106 6.33 7.92 24.56
CA GLU A 106 7.55 7.54 25.30
C GLU A 106 7.52 6.08 25.76
N ASP A 107 6.35 5.61 26.23
CA ASP A 107 6.21 4.31 26.88
C ASP A 107 5.72 3.22 25.92
N GLY A 108 5.14 3.62 24.77
CA GLY A 108 4.40 2.75 23.89
C GLY A 108 3.01 2.43 24.43
N PHE A 109 2.23 1.68 23.63
CA PHE A 109 0.90 1.23 24.02
C PHE A 109 0.64 -0.17 23.48
N TRP A 110 0.01 -1.03 24.28
CA TRP A 110 -0.42 -2.37 23.87
C TRP A 110 -1.73 -2.73 24.54
N ALA A 111 -2.80 -2.83 23.74
CA ALA A 111 -4.09 -3.37 24.17
C ALA A 111 -3.95 -4.87 24.41
N MET A 112 -4.21 -5.34 25.63
CA MET A 112 -4.13 -6.75 25.98
C MET A 112 -5.38 -7.53 25.54
N ASN A 113 -6.46 -6.81 25.24
CA ASN A 113 -7.71 -7.35 24.71
C ASN A 113 -8.46 -6.29 23.91
N MET A 114 -9.51 -6.70 23.16
CA MET A 114 -10.23 -5.81 22.24
C MET A 114 -10.98 -4.67 22.94
N SER A 115 -11.29 -4.78 24.23
CA SER A 115 -11.98 -3.71 24.98
C SER A 115 -11.04 -2.58 25.36
N GLU A 116 -9.74 -2.78 25.28
CA GLU A 116 -8.70 -1.76 25.53
C GLU A 116 -8.25 -1.05 24.25
N GLU A 117 -8.70 -1.52 23.09
CA GLU A 117 -8.34 -0.90 21.80
C GLU A 117 -8.95 0.50 21.70
N LEU A 118 -8.12 1.49 21.36
CA LEU A 118 -8.47 2.91 21.42
C LEU A 118 -9.03 3.41 20.08
N PRO A 119 -10.27 3.93 20.03
CA PRO A 119 -10.87 4.43 18.80
C PRO A 119 -10.15 5.68 18.29
N ASN A 120 -9.98 5.79 16.96
CA ASN A 120 -9.32 6.94 16.32
C ASN A 120 -10.29 7.70 15.41
N PRO A 121 -11.04 8.67 15.96
CA PRO A 121 -11.95 9.49 15.16
C PRO A 121 -11.23 10.20 14.01
N GLY A 122 -11.78 10.10 12.80
CA GLY A 122 -11.20 10.72 11.61
C GLY A 122 -10.20 9.83 10.85
N MET A 123 -9.67 8.77 11.47
CA MET A 123 -8.87 7.77 10.75
C MET A 123 -9.78 6.85 9.92
N PHE A 124 -9.37 6.52 8.72
CA PHE A 124 -10.08 5.57 7.87
C PHE A 124 -9.14 4.75 7.00
N VAL A 125 -9.63 3.59 6.58
CA VAL A 125 -8.95 2.75 5.60
C VAL A 125 -9.85 2.49 4.40
N SER A 126 -9.25 2.43 3.22
CA SER A 126 -9.95 2.17 1.96
C SER A 126 -9.42 0.90 1.33
N PHE A 127 -10.31 -0.07 1.12
CA PHE A 127 -10.02 -1.31 0.41
C PHE A 127 -10.31 -1.14 -1.07
N LEU A 128 -9.36 -1.45 -1.93
CA LEU A 128 -9.55 -1.43 -3.37
C LEU A 128 -10.51 -2.54 -3.80
N ILE A 129 -11.69 -2.16 -4.30
CA ILE A 129 -12.67 -3.09 -4.84
C ILE A 129 -12.30 -3.49 -6.26
N ARG A 130 -12.07 -2.49 -7.13
CA ARG A 130 -11.71 -2.70 -8.54
C ARG A 130 -11.00 -1.49 -9.12
N MET A 131 -10.28 -1.75 -10.21
CA MET A 131 -9.68 -0.76 -11.09
C MET A 131 -10.26 -0.96 -12.49
N GLU A 132 -10.47 0.12 -13.22
CA GLU A 132 -10.95 0.11 -14.60
C GLU A 132 -10.14 1.09 -15.45
N ASP A 133 -9.74 0.67 -16.64
CA ASP A 133 -9.15 1.58 -17.63
C ASP A 133 -10.27 2.38 -18.29
N VAL A 134 -10.34 3.68 -18.00
CA VAL A 134 -11.33 4.62 -18.52
C VAL A 134 -10.74 5.61 -19.50
N THR A 135 -9.55 5.32 -20.02
CA THR A 135 -8.84 6.18 -20.96
C THR A 135 -9.67 6.50 -22.20
N LYS A 136 -10.34 5.47 -22.76
CA LYS A 136 -11.16 5.66 -23.95
C LYS A 136 -12.37 6.56 -23.69
N GLU A 137 -12.98 6.42 -22.52
CA GLU A 137 -14.15 7.19 -22.12
C GLU A 137 -13.79 8.67 -21.97
N ILE A 138 -12.68 8.97 -21.32
CA ILE A 138 -12.20 10.34 -21.13
C ILE A 138 -11.71 10.93 -22.46
N ASN A 139 -10.99 10.18 -23.27
CA ASN A 139 -10.48 10.65 -24.56
C ASN A 139 -11.60 11.00 -25.57
N LYS A 140 -12.84 10.50 -25.40
CA LYS A 140 -13.97 10.88 -26.26
C LYS A 140 -14.32 12.37 -26.17
N VAL A 141 -14.01 13.02 -25.06
CA VAL A 141 -14.31 14.44 -24.83
C VAL A 141 -13.10 15.35 -25.05
N LEU A 142 -11.92 14.77 -25.35
CA LEU A 142 -10.69 15.51 -25.58
C LEU A 142 -10.40 15.61 -27.08
N THR A 143 -10.15 16.83 -27.56
CA THR A 143 -9.81 17.10 -28.97
C THR A 143 -8.44 17.75 -29.08
N ASP A 144 -7.82 17.66 -30.27
CA ASP A 144 -6.44 18.15 -30.47
C ASP A 144 -6.35 19.67 -30.50
N ASP A 145 -7.46 20.38 -30.75
CA ASP A 145 -7.56 21.83 -30.78
C ASP A 145 -7.78 22.49 -29.41
N MET A 146 -8.01 21.69 -28.38
CA MET A 146 -8.16 22.20 -27.02
C MET A 146 -6.83 22.69 -26.45
N SER A 147 -6.87 23.84 -25.79
CA SER A 147 -5.80 24.28 -24.90
C SER A 147 -5.63 23.33 -23.72
N GLU A 148 -4.47 23.35 -23.07
CA GLU A 148 -4.20 22.53 -21.87
C GLU A 148 -5.25 22.73 -20.76
N SER A 149 -5.66 24.00 -20.55
CA SER A 149 -6.71 24.33 -19.56
C SER A 149 -8.08 23.73 -19.93
N GLU A 150 -8.45 23.76 -21.20
CA GLU A 150 -9.71 23.17 -21.68
C GLU A 150 -9.68 21.65 -21.58
N ARG A 151 -8.57 21.01 -21.98
CA ARG A 151 -8.36 19.56 -21.81
C ARG A 151 -8.49 19.13 -20.35
N SER A 152 -7.83 19.84 -19.44
CA SER A 152 -7.90 19.55 -18.00
C SER A 152 -9.33 19.65 -17.46
N LYS A 153 -10.08 20.68 -17.84
CA LYS A 153 -11.48 20.86 -17.44
C LYS A 153 -12.40 19.76 -18.02
N ALA A 154 -12.22 19.43 -19.29
CA ALA A 154 -13.01 18.39 -19.96
C ALA A 154 -12.72 17.01 -19.34
N ALA A 155 -11.45 16.68 -19.11
CA ALA A 155 -11.05 15.43 -18.43
C ALA A 155 -11.61 15.35 -17.01
N SER A 156 -11.55 16.44 -16.25
CA SER A 156 -12.10 16.51 -14.88
C SER A 156 -13.62 16.31 -14.87
N ALA A 157 -14.35 16.93 -15.81
CA ALA A 157 -15.80 16.76 -15.92
C ALA A 157 -16.19 15.31 -16.28
N ALA A 158 -15.48 14.70 -17.23
CA ALA A 158 -15.69 13.30 -17.60
C ALA A 158 -15.36 12.35 -16.44
N SER A 159 -14.25 12.59 -15.73
CA SER A 159 -13.86 11.84 -14.53
C SER A 159 -14.94 11.90 -13.45
N LYS A 160 -15.51 13.09 -13.20
CA LYS A 160 -16.59 13.26 -12.23
C LYS A 160 -17.82 12.43 -12.58
N ALA A 161 -18.23 12.42 -13.85
CA ALA A 161 -19.36 11.62 -14.31
C ALA A 161 -19.12 10.11 -14.13
N LEU A 162 -17.90 9.63 -14.41
CA LEU A 162 -17.51 8.23 -14.20
C LEU A 162 -17.50 7.85 -12.71
N ILE A 163 -17.06 8.75 -11.85
CA ILE A 163 -17.07 8.57 -10.38
C ILE A 163 -18.52 8.46 -9.88
N GLU A 164 -19.40 9.38 -10.31
CA GLU A 164 -20.82 9.38 -9.95
C GLU A 164 -21.51 8.08 -10.38
N GLU A 165 -21.23 7.59 -11.59
CA GLU A 165 -21.78 6.34 -12.09
C GLU A 165 -21.25 5.13 -11.29
N ALA A 166 -19.94 5.08 -11.01
CA ALA A 166 -19.29 3.97 -10.31
C ALA A 166 -19.70 3.84 -8.84
N THR A 167 -20.15 4.94 -8.22
CA THR A 167 -20.55 4.99 -6.80
C THR A 167 -22.06 5.02 -6.60
N LYS A 168 -22.84 5.10 -7.69
CA LYS A 168 -24.29 5.19 -7.64
C LYS A 168 -24.89 4.00 -6.86
N ASP A 169 -25.81 4.30 -5.96
CA ASP A 169 -26.54 3.32 -5.13
C ASP A 169 -25.61 2.41 -4.28
N THR A 170 -24.40 2.89 -3.93
CA THR A 170 -23.43 2.17 -3.10
C THR A 170 -22.80 3.08 -2.05
N ASP A 171 -22.18 2.50 -1.03
CA ASP A 171 -21.33 3.21 -0.05
C ASP A 171 -19.86 3.34 -0.53
N TYR A 172 -19.61 3.06 -1.80
CA TYR A 172 -18.27 3.13 -2.37
C TYR A 172 -17.79 4.57 -2.53
N ARG A 173 -16.47 4.71 -2.59
CA ARG A 173 -15.75 5.91 -3.03
C ARG A 173 -15.00 5.58 -4.29
N ALA A 174 -14.82 6.55 -5.16
CA ALA A 174 -14.05 6.34 -6.37
C ALA A 174 -13.25 7.60 -6.70
N ASP A 175 -12.09 7.36 -7.33
CA ASP A 175 -11.22 8.39 -7.85
C ASP A 175 -10.75 8.00 -9.25
N VAL A 176 -10.49 8.99 -10.10
CA VAL A 176 -9.85 8.77 -11.40
C VAL A 176 -8.46 9.35 -11.35
N GLU A 177 -7.47 8.46 -11.48
CA GLU A 177 -6.06 8.82 -11.46
C GLU A 177 -5.48 8.89 -12.88
N THR A 178 -4.59 9.83 -13.10
CA THR A 178 -3.89 10.01 -14.38
C THR A 178 -2.53 9.35 -14.33
N PHE A 179 -2.20 8.62 -15.40
CA PHE A 179 -0.91 7.97 -15.58
C PHE A 179 -0.21 8.48 -16.83
N TYR A 180 1.11 8.32 -16.86
CA TYR A 180 1.95 8.66 -18.01
C TYR A 180 1.71 10.10 -18.51
N HIS A 181 1.71 11.07 -17.56
CA HIS A 181 1.47 12.50 -17.84
C HIS A 181 0.14 12.80 -18.53
N GLY A 182 -0.93 12.10 -18.13
CA GLY A 182 -2.28 12.33 -18.66
C GLY A 182 -2.60 11.59 -19.97
N ASN A 183 -1.78 10.59 -20.33
CA ASN A 183 -2.04 9.74 -21.49
C ASN A 183 -3.00 8.58 -21.19
N GLU A 184 -3.07 8.15 -19.94
CA GLU A 184 -3.96 7.08 -19.48
C GLU A 184 -4.71 7.50 -18.22
N PHE A 185 -5.94 7.00 -18.08
CA PHE A 185 -6.83 7.30 -16.97
C PHE A 185 -7.40 5.99 -16.41
N TYR A 186 -7.30 5.83 -15.09
CA TYR A 186 -7.81 4.65 -14.39
C TYR A 186 -8.78 5.06 -13.29
N LEU A 187 -9.94 4.44 -13.29
CA LEU A 187 -10.93 4.55 -12.22
C LEU A 187 -10.59 3.54 -11.12
N PHE A 188 -10.48 4.02 -9.90
CA PHE A 188 -10.28 3.21 -8.69
C PHE A 188 -11.53 3.28 -7.85
N VAL A 189 -12.11 2.15 -7.49
CA VAL A 189 -13.30 2.07 -6.63
C VAL A 189 -12.92 1.42 -5.31
N TYR A 190 -13.29 2.07 -4.21
CA TYR A 190 -12.92 1.68 -2.85
C TYR A 190 -14.13 1.48 -1.96
N GLN A 191 -14.01 0.58 -0.99
CA GLN A 191 -14.86 0.53 0.19
C GLN A 191 -14.11 1.11 1.38
N ARG A 192 -14.69 2.11 2.06
CA ARG A 192 -14.06 2.82 3.18
C ARG A 192 -14.64 2.35 4.51
N TYR A 193 -13.76 2.10 5.49
CA TYR A 193 -14.10 1.82 6.88
C TYR A 193 -13.57 2.93 7.78
N THR A 194 -14.39 3.38 8.74
CA THR A 194 -14.13 4.54 9.61
C THR A 194 -13.97 4.17 11.09
N ASP A 195 -14.37 2.99 11.53
CA ASP A 195 -14.07 2.51 12.90
C ASP A 195 -12.72 1.81 12.92
N ILE A 196 -11.67 2.60 13.16
CA ILE A 196 -10.29 2.14 13.26
C ILE A 196 -9.82 2.35 14.69
N ARG A 197 -9.32 1.28 15.34
CA ARG A 197 -8.87 1.34 16.72
C ARG A 197 -7.40 0.99 16.84
N MET A 198 -6.67 1.75 17.66
CA MET A 198 -5.27 1.50 17.95
C MET A 198 -5.14 0.26 18.85
N VAL A 199 -4.33 -0.69 18.41
CA VAL A 199 -4.05 -1.95 19.13
C VAL A 199 -2.70 -1.86 19.82
N GLY A 200 -1.74 -1.21 19.20
CA GLY A 200 -0.44 -1.04 19.82
C GLY A 200 0.56 -0.30 18.94
N ALA A 201 1.53 0.26 19.63
CA ALA A 201 2.71 0.87 19.02
C ALA A 201 3.87 0.81 20.00
N PRO A 202 5.10 0.57 19.53
CA PRO A 202 6.28 0.69 20.38
C PRO A 202 6.51 2.16 20.75
N PRO A 203 7.28 2.45 21.81
CA PRO A 203 7.72 3.81 22.11
C PRO A 203 8.49 4.41 20.93
N SER A 204 8.49 5.75 20.81
CA SER A 204 9.19 6.48 19.75
C SER A 204 10.70 6.19 19.73
N SER A 205 11.30 5.83 20.86
CA SER A 205 12.70 5.38 20.96
C SER A 205 12.98 4.11 20.12
N ILE A 206 11.97 3.32 19.81
CA ILE A 206 12.02 2.16 18.91
C ILE A 206 11.42 2.54 17.55
N GLY A 207 10.22 3.12 17.54
CA GLY A 207 9.46 3.44 16.31
C GLY A 207 10.14 4.49 15.42
N LYS A 208 10.94 5.38 16.01
CA LYS A 208 11.73 6.40 15.32
C LYS A 208 13.22 6.32 15.71
N PHE A 209 13.75 5.13 15.95
CA PHE A 209 15.16 4.94 16.28
C PHE A 209 16.07 5.50 15.18
N GLY A 210 17.11 6.27 15.58
CA GLY A 210 18.00 6.94 14.65
C GLY A 210 17.46 8.22 14.01
N GLY A 211 16.18 8.52 14.22
CA GLY A 211 15.54 9.74 13.72
C GLY A 211 15.70 9.94 12.21
N ASP A 212 15.85 11.19 11.79
CA ASP A 212 15.99 11.52 10.38
C ASP A 212 17.40 11.22 9.85
N THR A 213 18.41 11.12 10.73
CA THR A 213 19.80 10.83 10.37
C THR A 213 19.95 9.43 9.77
N ASP A 214 19.25 8.43 10.35
CA ASP A 214 19.32 7.05 9.90
C ASP A 214 18.20 6.69 8.91
N ASN A 215 17.36 7.65 8.54
CA ASN A 215 16.32 7.43 7.54
C ASN A 215 16.97 7.13 6.18
N TRP A 216 16.52 6.05 5.54
CA TRP A 216 17.10 5.53 4.28
C TRP A 216 18.56 5.05 4.37
N MET A 217 19.09 4.90 5.59
CA MET A 217 20.42 4.34 5.80
C MET A 217 20.37 2.82 6.00
N TRP A 218 21.43 2.16 5.60
CA TRP A 218 21.63 0.72 5.87
C TRP A 218 22.87 0.52 6.75
N PRO A 219 22.83 -0.37 7.75
CA PRO A 219 21.67 -1.16 8.21
C PRO A 219 20.66 -0.33 9.00
N ARG A 220 19.38 -0.73 8.94
CA ARG A 220 18.29 -0.10 9.71
C ARG A 220 18.00 -0.87 10.98
N HIS A 221 17.88 -0.13 12.08
CA HIS A 221 17.56 -0.66 13.40
C HIS A 221 16.22 -0.16 13.94
N THR A 222 15.53 0.68 13.17
CA THR A 222 14.24 1.24 13.54
C THR A 222 13.14 0.18 13.51
N GLY A 223 12.36 0.08 14.58
CA GLY A 223 11.12 -0.68 14.61
C GLY A 223 9.93 0.20 14.23
N ASP A 224 9.93 0.73 13.00
CA ASP A 224 8.94 1.69 12.50
C ASP A 224 7.63 0.98 12.15
N PHE A 225 6.86 0.59 13.18
CA PHE A 225 5.55 -0.03 13.01
C PHE A 225 4.55 0.44 14.04
N SER A 226 3.27 0.38 13.69
CA SER A 226 2.12 0.54 14.58
C SER A 226 0.98 -0.37 14.14
N MET A 227 0.13 -0.74 15.07
CA MET A 227 -0.93 -1.72 14.87
C MET A 227 -2.29 -1.11 15.19
N PHE A 228 -3.22 -1.33 14.28
CA PHE A 228 -4.62 -0.94 14.42
C PHE A 228 -5.53 -2.13 14.14
N ARG A 229 -6.83 -1.96 14.36
CA ARG A 229 -7.83 -2.92 13.94
C ARG A 229 -8.98 -2.20 13.26
N VAL A 230 -9.41 -2.76 12.15
CA VAL A 230 -10.61 -2.32 11.43
C VAL A 230 -11.81 -3.01 12.05
N TYR A 231 -12.82 -2.22 12.39
CA TYR A 231 -14.12 -2.69 12.87
C TYR A 231 -15.21 -2.44 11.83
N ALA A 232 -16.24 -3.25 11.89
CA ALA A 232 -17.39 -3.22 10.99
C ALA A 232 -18.67 -3.49 11.79
N ASP A 233 -19.83 -3.26 11.22
CA ASP A 233 -21.10 -3.69 11.79
C ASP A 233 -21.21 -5.22 11.86
N LYS A 234 -22.27 -5.73 12.50
CA LYS A 234 -22.52 -7.18 12.64
C LYS A 234 -22.73 -7.91 11.30
N LYS A 235 -22.97 -7.16 10.20
CA LYS A 235 -23.09 -7.68 8.83
C LYS A 235 -21.79 -7.55 8.04
N ASN A 236 -20.70 -7.15 8.70
CA ASN A 236 -19.39 -6.91 8.10
C ASN A 236 -19.37 -5.74 7.09
N GLN A 237 -20.26 -4.76 7.26
CA GLN A 237 -20.33 -3.56 6.44
C GLN A 237 -19.65 -2.38 7.15
N PRO A 238 -19.17 -1.36 6.39
CA PRO A 238 -18.69 -0.12 6.97
C PRO A 238 -19.72 0.49 7.92
N ALA A 239 -19.23 0.99 9.05
CA ALA A 239 -20.04 1.69 10.03
C ALA A 239 -19.17 2.71 10.77
N ASP A 240 -19.81 3.78 11.25
CA ASP A 240 -19.18 4.69 12.19
C ASP A 240 -18.91 3.98 13.52
N TYR A 241 -18.03 4.56 14.34
CA TYR A 241 -17.69 3.98 15.63
C TYR A 241 -18.93 3.65 16.46
N SER A 242 -18.97 2.40 16.93
CA SER A 242 -19.94 1.90 17.89
C SER A 242 -19.31 0.83 18.77
N ALA A 243 -19.67 0.81 20.06
CA ALA A 243 -19.28 -0.26 20.97
C ALA A 243 -19.80 -1.66 20.51
N ASP A 244 -20.86 -1.69 19.72
CA ASP A 244 -21.46 -2.91 19.17
C ASP A 244 -20.76 -3.43 17.91
N ASN A 245 -19.85 -2.66 17.32
CA ASN A 245 -19.10 -3.10 16.14
C ASN A 245 -18.17 -4.25 16.48
N VAL A 246 -17.94 -5.09 15.49
CA VAL A 246 -17.10 -6.29 15.60
C VAL A 246 -15.86 -6.17 14.70
N PRO A 247 -14.77 -6.87 14.99
CA PRO A 247 -13.62 -6.90 14.11
C PRO A 247 -14.01 -7.30 12.68
N LEU A 248 -13.53 -6.53 11.70
CA LEU A 248 -13.72 -6.83 10.28
C LEU A 248 -13.25 -8.25 9.94
N LYS A 249 -14.04 -8.96 9.15
CA LYS A 249 -13.65 -10.21 8.49
C LYS A 249 -13.20 -9.87 7.06
N PRO A 250 -11.89 -9.70 6.80
CA PRO A 250 -11.40 -9.31 5.48
C PRO A 250 -11.57 -10.43 4.46
N LYS A 251 -11.65 -10.09 3.17
CA LYS A 251 -11.66 -11.07 2.06
C LYS A 251 -10.32 -11.82 1.97
N HIS A 252 -9.24 -11.15 2.34
CA HIS A 252 -7.89 -11.70 2.38
C HIS A 252 -7.06 -11.01 3.47
N HIS A 253 -6.07 -11.70 4.01
CA HIS A 253 -5.08 -11.15 4.92
C HIS A 253 -3.72 -11.81 4.67
N LEU A 254 -2.64 -11.12 4.98
CA LEU A 254 -1.29 -11.65 4.82
C LEU A 254 -0.91 -12.50 6.03
N PRO A 255 -0.42 -13.72 5.84
CA PRO A 255 0.17 -14.49 6.92
C PRO A 255 1.55 -13.93 7.28
N VAL A 256 1.90 -13.93 8.55
CA VAL A 256 3.24 -13.60 9.02
C VAL A 256 4.14 -14.83 8.87
N SER A 257 5.21 -14.71 8.07
CA SER A 257 6.19 -15.79 7.89
C SER A 257 7.28 -15.72 8.95
N LEU A 258 7.53 -16.83 9.63
CA LEU A 258 8.66 -17.00 10.55
C LEU A 258 9.90 -17.62 9.88
N LYS A 259 9.84 -17.92 8.58
CA LYS A 259 10.97 -18.51 7.84
C LYS A 259 12.06 -17.47 7.52
N GLY A 260 11.71 -16.18 7.56
CA GLY A 260 12.58 -15.12 7.08
C GLY A 260 12.67 -15.09 5.54
N VAL A 261 13.70 -14.44 5.05
CA VAL A 261 14.07 -14.32 3.63
C VAL A 261 15.53 -14.64 3.46
N GLU A 262 15.90 -15.16 2.30
CA GLU A 262 17.29 -15.48 1.93
C GLU A 262 17.71 -14.59 0.75
N ASP A 263 19.03 -14.44 0.57
CA ASP A 263 19.58 -13.72 -0.56
C ASP A 263 19.17 -14.41 -1.89
N GLY A 264 18.61 -13.62 -2.81
CA GLY A 264 18.06 -14.12 -4.07
C GLY A 264 16.58 -14.51 -4.03
N ASP A 265 15.91 -14.44 -2.88
CA ASP A 265 14.46 -14.61 -2.82
C ASP A 265 13.75 -13.46 -3.54
N PHE A 266 12.62 -13.80 -4.18
CA PHE A 266 11.77 -12.77 -4.80
C PHE A 266 11.12 -11.89 -3.73
N ALA A 267 11.30 -10.59 -3.87
CA ALA A 267 10.63 -9.58 -3.05
C ALA A 267 9.93 -8.53 -3.94
N MET A 268 8.83 -7.99 -3.45
CA MET A 268 8.15 -6.86 -4.08
C MET A 268 7.58 -5.93 -3.02
N VAL A 269 7.47 -4.65 -3.34
CA VAL A 269 6.74 -3.65 -2.55
C VAL A 269 5.34 -3.50 -3.13
N TRP A 270 4.34 -3.52 -2.28
CA TRP A 270 2.94 -3.33 -2.65
C TRP A 270 2.32 -2.22 -1.81
N GLY A 271 1.60 -1.29 -2.44
CA GLY A 271 0.93 -0.23 -1.69
C GLY A 271 0.51 0.95 -2.52
N TYR A 272 0.29 2.06 -1.83
CA TYR A 272 -0.12 3.35 -2.36
C TYR A 272 1.04 4.34 -2.21
N PRO A 273 1.95 4.40 -3.19
CA PRO A 273 3.12 5.27 -3.11
C PRO A 273 2.71 6.74 -3.27
N GLY A 274 3.52 7.62 -2.69
CA GLY A 274 3.44 9.04 -2.97
C GLY A 274 3.94 9.38 -4.39
N SER A 275 4.33 10.63 -4.60
CA SER A 275 4.93 11.06 -5.87
C SER A 275 6.42 10.73 -5.90
N THR A 276 6.91 10.37 -7.08
CA THR A 276 8.34 10.25 -7.36
C THR A 276 8.62 10.95 -8.67
N ASP A 277 9.50 11.96 -8.64
CA ASP A 277 9.98 12.64 -9.82
C ASP A 277 11.32 12.06 -10.24
N ARG A 278 11.45 11.74 -11.52
CA ARG A 278 12.69 11.29 -12.14
C ARG A 278 13.12 12.28 -13.21
N TYR A 279 14.41 12.42 -13.38
CA TYR A 279 14.98 13.26 -14.45
C TYR A 279 14.56 14.74 -14.34
N LEU A 280 14.51 15.27 -13.12
CA LEU A 280 14.33 16.70 -12.91
C LEU A 280 15.58 17.45 -13.42
N SER A 281 15.37 18.57 -14.13
CA SER A 281 16.46 19.50 -14.42
C SER A 281 16.92 20.19 -13.14
N SER A 282 18.20 20.35 -12.98
CA SER A 282 18.82 21.09 -11.88
C SER A 282 18.53 22.58 -11.96
#